data_96cb87e6f7243d8ce99226d46ce3a2e1
#
_entry.id   96cb87e6f7243d8ce99226d46ce3a2e1
#
_cell.length_a   1.000
_cell.length_b   1.000
_cell.length_c   1.000
_cell.angle_alpha   90.00
_cell.angle_beta   90.00
_cell.angle_gamma   90.00
#
_symmetry.space_group_name_H-M   'P 1'
#
loop_
_entity.id
_entity.type
_entity.pdbx_description
1 polymer ?
#
loop_
_entity_poly.entity_id
_entity_poly.type
_entity_poly.pdbx_seq_one_letter_code
_entity_poly.pdbx_strand_id
1 'polypeptide(L)'
;RLIEKPIFHFTKDAFIEYVSKQQDTRENLDLKANYNNNVPEFSFGPSAIAQDPITKNYYILSSAGKVLVVVKPNGEMVDIIKLHKKIYLQPEGLSFDSKGNLYIASEGKKKVATLSFHKRL
;
A
#
# COMPACT_ATOMS: atom_id res chain seq x y z
N ARG A 1 28.51 2.26 -9.60
CA ARG A 1 27.76 1.83 -10.79
C ARG A 1 26.39 1.29 -10.39
N LEU A 2 25.36 1.86 -10.98
CA LEU A 2 24.00 1.38 -10.78
C LEU A 2 23.75 0.17 -11.70
N ILE A 3 23.16 -0.87 -11.13
CA ILE A 3 22.69 -2.01 -11.90
C ILE A 3 21.22 -1.77 -12.20
N GLU A 4 20.87 -1.83 -13.49
CA GLU A 4 19.48 -1.71 -13.90
C GLU A 4 18.68 -2.87 -13.33
N LYS A 5 17.56 -2.56 -12.68
CA LYS A 5 16.65 -3.54 -12.11
C LYS A 5 15.32 -3.51 -12.85
N PRO A 6 14.62 -4.66 -12.93
CA PRO A 6 13.31 -4.67 -13.56
C PRO A 6 12.35 -3.74 -12.81
N ILE A 7 11.48 -3.10 -13.59
CA ILE A 7 10.40 -2.28 -13.05
C ILE A 7 9.27 -3.23 -12.67
N PHE A 8 8.80 -3.13 -11.42
CA PHE A 8 7.61 -3.87 -11.00
C PHE A 8 6.37 -3.17 -11.54
N HIS A 9 5.49 -3.94 -12.15
CA HIS A 9 4.20 -3.40 -12.58
C HIS A 9 3.10 -4.43 -12.38
N PHE A 10 1.90 -3.95 -12.13
CA PHE A 10 0.69 -4.75 -12.08
C PHE A 10 -0.44 -3.96 -12.72
N THR A 11 -1.39 -4.67 -13.29
CA THR A 11 -2.53 -4.06 -13.95
C THR A 11 -3.69 -3.85 -12.96
N LYS A 12 -4.62 -2.98 -13.32
CA LYS A 12 -5.89 -2.84 -12.60
C LYS A 12 -6.63 -4.19 -12.51
N ASP A 13 -6.62 -4.95 -13.59
CA ASP A 13 -7.28 -6.26 -13.63
C ASP A 13 -6.64 -7.26 -12.66
N ALA A 14 -5.30 -7.29 -12.58
CA ALA A 14 -4.59 -8.13 -11.62
C ALA A 14 -4.93 -7.74 -10.17
N PHE A 15 -5.06 -6.44 -9.90
CA PHE A 15 -5.46 -5.94 -8.59
C PHE A 15 -6.89 -6.40 -8.25
N ILE A 16 -7.83 -6.23 -9.16
CA ILE A 16 -9.23 -6.66 -8.98
C ILE A 16 -9.30 -8.16 -8.75
N GLU A 17 -8.57 -8.95 -9.53
CA GLU A 17 -8.53 -10.40 -9.38
C GLU A 17 -8.01 -10.80 -8.01
N TYR A 18 -6.93 -10.17 -7.56
CA TYR A 18 -6.38 -10.45 -6.22
C TYR A 18 -7.42 -10.14 -5.13
N VAL A 19 -8.03 -8.96 -5.16
CA VAL A 19 -9.02 -8.56 -4.16
C VAL A 19 -10.25 -9.47 -4.17
N SER A 20 -10.66 -9.95 -5.34
CA SER A 20 -11.82 -10.83 -5.48
C SER A 20 -11.64 -12.18 -4.79
N LYS A 21 -10.39 -12.62 -4.61
CA LYS A 21 -10.06 -13.87 -3.94
C LYS A 21 -9.90 -13.74 -2.43
N GLN A 22 -9.94 -12.51 -1.89
CA GLN A 22 -9.80 -12.28 -0.46
C GLN A 22 -11.12 -12.52 0.27
N GLN A 23 -11.04 -12.73 1.59
CA GLN A 23 -12.22 -12.84 2.42
C GLN A 23 -13.09 -11.59 2.30
N ASP A 24 -14.41 -11.76 2.41
CA ASP A 24 -15.35 -10.65 2.39
C ASP A 24 -15.33 -9.89 3.72
N THR A 25 -14.23 -9.19 3.97
CA THR A 25 -14.14 -8.17 5.01
C THR A 25 -14.73 -6.87 4.50
N ARG A 26 -15.05 -5.95 5.40
CA ARG A 26 -15.55 -4.64 5.01
C ARG A 26 -14.56 -3.90 4.10
N GLU A 27 -13.28 -3.96 4.44
CA GLU A 27 -12.21 -3.32 3.69
C GLU A 27 -12.08 -3.90 2.28
N ASN A 28 -12.16 -5.22 2.15
CA ASN A 28 -12.06 -5.88 0.85
C ASN A 28 -13.29 -5.60 -0.02
N LEU A 29 -14.47 -5.53 0.59
CA LEU A 29 -15.69 -5.14 -0.14
C LEU A 29 -15.60 -3.70 -0.63
N ASP A 30 -15.07 -2.78 0.16
CA ASP A 30 -14.84 -1.39 -0.26
C ASP A 30 -13.87 -1.32 -1.43
N LEU A 31 -12.77 -2.08 -1.40
CA LEU A 31 -11.81 -2.14 -2.50
C LEU A 31 -12.47 -2.67 -3.79
N LYS A 32 -13.23 -3.75 -3.68
CA LYS A 32 -13.98 -4.32 -4.82
C LYS A 32 -14.95 -3.31 -5.41
N ALA A 33 -15.74 -2.66 -4.56
CA ALA A 33 -16.74 -1.69 -5.00
C ALA A 33 -16.10 -0.51 -5.73
N ASN A 34 -15.00 0.04 -5.18
CA ASN A 34 -14.30 1.17 -5.79
C ASN A 34 -13.77 0.84 -7.18
N TYR A 35 -13.16 -0.34 -7.36
CA TYR A 35 -12.64 -0.76 -8.66
C TYR A 35 -13.74 -1.12 -9.65
N ASN A 36 -14.76 -1.86 -9.20
CA ASN A 36 -15.86 -2.30 -10.06
C ASN A 36 -16.72 -1.13 -10.54
N ASN A 37 -16.92 -0.12 -9.68
CA ASN A 37 -17.70 1.07 -10.02
C ASN A 37 -16.88 2.12 -10.76
N ASN A 38 -15.59 1.88 -10.98
CA ASN A 38 -14.68 2.80 -11.66
C ASN A 38 -14.73 4.21 -11.08
N VAL A 39 -14.66 4.29 -9.74
CA VAL A 39 -14.73 5.57 -9.00
C VAL A 39 -13.51 6.42 -9.36
N PRO A 40 -13.70 7.66 -9.89
CA PRO A 40 -12.58 8.48 -10.37
C PRO A 40 -11.56 8.82 -9.28
N GLU A 41 -12.00 8.99 -8.05
CA GLU A 41 -11.15 9.31 -6.91
C GLU A 41 -10.31 8.12 -6.43
N PHE A 42 -10.69 6.90 -6.83
CA PHE A 42 -9.96 5.71 -6.45
C PHE A 42 -8.98 5.32 -7.55
N SER A 43 -7.73 5.71 -7.36
CA SER A 43 -6.65 5.34 -8.24
C SER A 43 -5.49 4.81 -7.43
N PHE A 44 -4.66 3.97 -8.05
CA PHE A 44 -3.40 3.56 -7.47
C PHE A 44 -2.29 4.39 -8.09
N GLY A 45 -1.73 5.29 -7.28
CA GLY A 45 -0.57 6.10 -7.66
C GLY A 45 0.50 5.95 -6.61
N PRO A 46 1.64 5.31 -6.93
CA PRO A 46 2.70 5.12 -5.95
C PRO A 46 3.23 6.44 -5.40
N SER A 47 3.18 6.62 -4.09
CA SER A 47 3.68 7.80 -3.40
C SER A 47 4.88 7.51 -2.50
N ALA A 48 5.07 6.25 -2.12
CA ALA A 48 6.23 5.82 -1.33
C ALA A 48 6.47 4.33 -1.52
N ILE A 49 7.71 3.90 -1.29
CA ILE A 49 8.11 2.51 -1.32
C ILE A 49 9.12 2.26 -0.21
N ALA A 50 9.02 1.10 0.44
CA ALA A 50 9.99 0.63 1.41
C ALA A 50 10.13 -0.89 1.30
N GLN A 51 11.31 -1.39 1.63
CA GLN A 51 11.57 -2.83 1.63
C GLN A 51 11.62 -3.34 3.06
N ASP A 52 10.81 -4.37 3.35
CA ASP A 52 10.86 -5.09 4.61
C ASP A 52 12.22 -5.78 4.74
N PRO A 53 13.03 -5.47 5.78
CA PRO A 53 14.34 -6.08 5.91
C PRO A 53 14.32 -7.57 6.26
N ILE A 54 13.20 -8.08 6.73
CA ILE A 54 13.06 -9.49 7.13
C ILE A 54 12.64 -10.35 5.95
N THR A 55 11.52 -10.00 5.29
CA THR A 55 10.97 -10.78 4.18
C THR A 55 11.56 -10.40 2.83
N LYS A 56 12.16 -9.20 2.73
CA LYS A 56 12.61 -8.58 1.48
C LYS A 56 11.47 -8.17 0.54
N ASN A 57 10.23 -8.28 0.97
CA ASN A 57 9.10 -7.79 0.21
C ASN A 57 9.09 -6.27 0.15
N TYR A 58 8.56 -5.73 -0.94
CA TYR A 58 8.37 -4.29 -1.08
C TYR A 58 6.97 -3.90 -0.69
N TYR A 59 6.87 -2.85 0.10
CA TYR A 59 5.62 -2.20 0.45
C TYR A 59 5.50 -0.93 -0.36
N ILE A 60 4.43 -0.81 -1.13
CA ILE A 60 4.19 0.32 -2.03
C ILE A 60 2.92 1.02 -1.57
N LEU A 61 3.06 2.30 -1.25
CA LEU A 61 1.97 3.11 -0.73
C LEU A 61 1.33 3.89 -1.86
N SER A 62 0.00 3.89 -1.90
CA SER A 62 -0.78 4.80 -2.71
C SER A 62 -1.54 5.76 -1.80
N SER A 63 -1.17 7.01 -1.82
CA SER A 63 -1.85 8.04 -1.03
C SER A 63 -3.29 8.27 -1.53
N ALA A 64 -3.46 8.32 -2.84
CA ALA A 64 -4.76 8.56 -3.45
C ALA A 64 -5.80 7.50 -3.07
N GLY A 65 -5.43 6.23 -3.16
CA GLY A 65 -6.32 5.13 -2.80
C GLY A 65 -6.28 4.73 -1.33
N LYS A 66 -5.33 5.26 -0.57
CA LYS A 66 -5.06 4.88 0.82
C LYS A 66 -4.88 3.37 0.96
N VAL A 67 -3.96 2.86 0.17
CA VAL A 67 -3.71 1.43 0.03
C VAL A 67 -2.22 1.15 0.10
N LEU A 68 -1.86 0.07 0.78
CA LEU A 68 -0.53 -0.53 0.73
C LEU A 68 -0.60 -1.80 -0.11
N VAL A 69 0.27 -1.91 -1.09
CA VAL A 69 0.44 -3.14 -1.86
C VAL A 69 1.77 -3.75 -1.48
N VAL A 70 1.77 -5.04 -1.19
CA VAL A 70 2.97 -5.79 -0.84
C VAL A 70 3.31 -6.73 -2.00
N VAL A 71 4.54 -6.61 -2.50
CA VAL A 71 5.02 -7.45 -3.60
C VAL A 71 6.34 -8.11 -3.23
N LYS A 72 6.56 -9.31 -3.73
CA LYS A 72 7.84 -9.99 -3.62
C LYS A 72 8.89 -9.31 -4.50
N PRO A 73 10.20 -9.56 -4.27
CA PRO A 73 11.25 -9.03 -5.16
C PRO A 73 11.08 -9.38 -6.64
N ASN A 74 10.37 -10.47 -6.95
CA ASN A 74 10.08 -10.86 -8.32
C ASN A 74 8.84 -10.16 -8.91
N GLY A 75 8.17 -9.28 -8.15
CA GLY A 75 6.98 -8.56 -8.58
C GLY A 75 5.65 -9.25 -8.30
N GLU A 76 5.68 -10.48 -7.74
CA GLU A 76 4.44 -11.17 -7.38
C GLU A 76 3.73 -10.47 -6.23
N MET A 77 2.43 -10.21 -6.39
CA MET A 77 1.61 -9.57 -5.36
C MET A 77 1.35 -10.53 -4.21
N VAL A 78 1.62 -10.07 -2.99
CA VAL A 78 1.47 -10.87 -1.76
C VAL A 78 0.26 -10.42 -0.96
N ASP A 79 0.02 -9.12 -0.88
CA ASP A 79 -1.04 -8.58 -0.05
C ASP A 79 -1.45 -7.18 -0.50
N ILE A 80 -2.67 -6.82 -0.15
CA ILE A 80 -3.21 -5.47 -0.34
C ILE A 80 -3.87 -5.07 0.97
N ILE A 81 -3.39 -3.99 1.56
CA ILE A 81 -3.84 -3.50 2.86
C ILE A 81 -4.50 -2.15 2.68
N LYS A 82 -5.78 -2.06 3.01
CA LYS A 82 -6.50 -0.79 3.01
C LYS A 82 -6.15 0.00 4.27
N LEU A 83 -5.76 1.25 4.10
CA LEU A 83 -5.51 2.16 5.21
C LEU A 83 -6.79 2.91 5.57
N HIS A 84 -6.98 3.13 6.88
CA HIS A 84 -8.17 3.83 7.37
C HIS A 84 -8.10 5.31 7.00
N LYS A 85 -9.04 5.76 6.15
CA LYS A 85 -9.02 7.10 5.56
C LYS A 85 -9.13 8.25 6.58
N LYS A 86 -9.67 8.00 7.77
CA LYS A 86 -9.76 8.99 8.83
C LYS A 86 -8.48 9.14 9.64
N ILE A 87 -7.66 8.08 9.65
CA ILE A 87 -6.37 8.06 10.36
C ILE A 87 -5.26 8.53 9.43
N TYR A 88 -5.26 8.02 8.20
CA TYR A 88 -4.24 8.31 7.19
C TYR A 88 -4.81 9.31 6.19
N LEU A 89 -4.79 10.59 6.55
CA LEU A 89 -5.40 11.64 5.73
C LEU A 89 -4.65 11.82 4.41
N GLN A 90 -3.32 11.81 4.46
CA GLN A 90 -2.47 11.92 3.28
C GLN A 90 -1.16 11.17 3.54
N PRO A 91 -1.20 9.82 3.48
CA PRO A 91 -0.01 9.01 3.76
C PRO A 91 0.98 9.11 2.59
N GLU A 92 2.22 9.51 2.90
CA GLU A 92 3.23 9.77 1.87
C GLU A 92 4.60 9.22 2.19
N GLY A 93 4.80 8.67 3.39
CA GLY A 93 6.08 8.13 3.79
C GLY A 93 5.98 6.72 4.34
N LEU A 94 6.93 5.88 3.97
CA LEU A 94 7.09 4.53 4.50
C LEU A 94 8.52 4.32 4.93
N SER A 95 8.72 3.64 6.05
CA SER A 95 10.04 3.19 6.48
C SER A 95 9.92 1.95 7.35
N PHE A 96 10.90 1.08 7.28
CA PHE A 96 11.07 -0.03 8.21
C PHE A 96 12.30 0.21 9.08
N ASP A 97 12.24 -0.18 10.34
CA ASP A 97 13.44 -0.30 11.15
C ASP A 97 14.09 -1.68 10.94
N SER A 98 15.26 -1.90 11.57
CA SER A 98 16.01 -3.15 11.41
C SER A 98 15.28 -4.36 11.97
N LYS A 99 14.29 -4.16 12.83
CA LYS A 99 13.46 -5.24 13.41
C LYS A 99 12.24 -5.55 12.57
N GLY A 100 12.03 -4.83 11.47
CA GLY A 100 10.89 -5.03 10.58
C GLY A 100 9.62 -4.33 11.05
N ASN A 101 9.72 -3.38 11.96
CA ASN A 101 8.58 -2.55 12.33
C ASN A 101 8.36 -1.49 11.26
N LEU A 102 7.11 -1.22 10.91
CA LEU A 102 6.74 -0.29 9.85
C LEU A 102 6.32 1.06 10.41
N TYR A 103 6.81 2.11 9.79
CA TYR A 103 6.42 3.49 10.06
C TYR A 103 5.73 4.07 8.85
N ILE A 104 4.59 4.73 9.08
CA ILE A 104 3.85 5.44 8.04
C ILE A 104 3.72 6.90 8.44
N ALA A 105 4.26 7.79 7.62
CA ALA A 105 4.11 9.23 7.80
C ALA A 105 2.92 9.72 6.99
N SER A 106 2.06 10.50 7.62
CA SER A 106 0.88 11.07 6.97
C SER A 106 0.84 12.56 7.19
N GLU A 107 0.72 13.32 6.11
CA GLU A 107 0.47 14.74 6.19
C GLU A 107 -0.97 14.98 6.69
N GLY A 108 -1.14 15.94 7.57
CA GLY A 108 -2.42 16.19 8.21
C GLY A 108 -3.37 17.08 7.42
N LYS A 109 -2.99 17.51 6.21
CA LYS A 109 -3.68 18.56 5.48
C LYS A 109 -3.79 19.82 6.34
N LYS A 110 -4.99 20.16 6.83
CA LYS A 110 -5.18 21.29 7.77
C LYS A 110 -5.09 20.85 9.23
N LYS A 111 -4.71 19.61 9.50
CA LYS A 111 -4.55 19.04 10.84
C LYS A 111 -3.09 18.73 11.10
N VAL A 112 -2.81 18.13 12.26
CA VAL A 112 -1.45 17.74 12.65
C VAL A 112 -0.98 16.56 11.79
N ALA A 113 0.26 16.64 11.30
CA ALA A 113 0.91 15.51 10.66
C ALA A 113 1.14 14.39 11.69
N THR A 114 1.07 13.14 11.23
CA THR A 114 1.21 11.98 12.10
C THR A 114 2.29 11.04 11.59
N LEU A 115 2.93 10.34 12.52
CA LEU A 115 3.81 9.21 12.25
C LEU A 115 3.24 8.01 13.01
N SER A 116 2.75 7.02 12.28
CA SER A 116 2.22 5.81 12.90
C SER A 116 3.25 4.69 12.92
N PHE A 117 3.24 3.93 14.00
CA PHE A 117 4.15 2.82 14.23
C PHE A 117 3.36 1.51 14.24
N HIS A 118 3.81 0.56 13.44
CA HIS A 118 3.19 -0.76 13.31
C HIS A 118 4.22 -1.82 13.68
N LYS A 119 4.04 -2.38 14.87
CA LYS A 119 4.96 -3.39 15.38
C LYS A 119 4.80 -4.70 14.58
N ARG A 120 5.93 -5.31 14.23
CA ARG A 120 5.94 -6.64 13.65
C ARG A 120 5.57 -7.66 14.74
N LEU A 121 4.66 -8.55 14.39
CA LEU A 121 4.26 -9.63 15.28
C LEU A 121 5.15 -10.87 15.11
#